data_2e34167aa98c927539d9e9b473b0e2bf
#
_entry.id   2e34167aa98c927539d9e9b473b0e2bf
#
_cell.length_a   1.000
_cell.length_b   1.000
_cell.length_c   1.000
_cell.angle_alpha   90.00
_cell.angle_beta   90.00
_cell.angle_gamma   90.00
#
_symmetry.space_group_name_H-M   'P 1'
#
loop_
_entity.id
_entity.type
_entity.pdbx_description
1 polymer ?
#
loop_
_entity_poly.entity_id
_entity_poly.type
_entity_poly.pdbx_seq_one_letter_code
_entity_poly.pdbx_strand_id
1 'polypeptide(L)'
;TEAERRSIAIHEAGHASISWLLEYANPLIKVTIVPRGRALGAAWYLPEERQITTKEQMLDEMCATLGGRAAEDLFLGRISTGAMNDLERVTKQAYGMIAYLGMSEKLPNLCYYNNEEYSFNRPYSEKTAELIDEEVKQMVNEQYERAKKILSENQEGHNRLAQLLIDKEVIFAEDVEHIFGKRPWASRSEEISANK
;
A
#
# COMPACT_ATOMS: atom_id res chain seq x y z
N THR A 1 -21.95 -13.24 0.36
CA THR A 1 -22.79 -12.88 1.52
C THR A 1 -22.66 -11.40 1.85
N GLU A 2 -23.63 -10.87 2.64
CA GLU A 2 -23.60 -9.49 3.12
C GLU A 2 -22.35 -9.21 3.97
N ALA A 3 -21.95 -10.14 4.81
CA ALA A 3 -20.77 -10.01 5.66
C ALA A 3 -19.49 -9.97 4.84
N GLU A 4 -19.36 -10.82 3.84
CA GLU A 4 -18.20 -10.83 2.93
C GLU A 4 -18.15 -9.55 2.10
N ARG A 5 -19.28 -9.11 1.58
CA ARG A 5 -19.40 -7.86 0.81
C ARG A 5 -18.94 -6.65 1.63
N ARG A 6 -19.36 -6.59 2.88
CA ARG A 6 -18.92 -5.55 3.81
C ARG A 6 -17.42 -5.62 4.09
N SER A 7 -16.88 -6.82 4.29
CA SER A 7 -15.43 -7.01 4.51
C SER A 7 -14.61 -6.53 3.30
N ILE A 8 -15.06 -6.85 2.10
CA ILE A 8 -14.39 -6.41 0.87
C ILE A 8 -14.46 -4.88 0.74
N ALA A 9 -15.62 -4.29 1.02
CA ALA A 9 -15.79 -2.83 0.96
C ALA A 9 -14.88 -2.11 1.95
N ILE A 10 -14.76 -2.60 3.18
CA ILE A 10 -13.88 -2.04 4.20
C ILE A 10 -12.40 -2.16 3.78
N HIS A 11 -12.00 -3.30 3.25
CA HIS A 11 -10.65 -3.55 2.75
C HIS A 11 -10.30 -2.57 1.62
N GLU A 12 -11.13 -2.50 0.59
CA GLU A 12 -10.89 -1.63 -0.57
C GLU A 12 -10.97 -0.14 -0.21
N ALA A 13 -11.89 0.24 0.69
CA ALA A 13 -11.94 1.60 1.22
C ALA A 13 -10.68 1.97 2.02
N GLY A 14 -10.04 0.98 2.67
CA GLY A 14 -8.75 1.17 3.34
C GLY A 14 -7.65 1.56 2.38
N HIS A 15 -7.51 0.84 1.28
CA HIS A 15 -6.57 1.18 0.22
C HIS A 15 -6.83 2.57 -0.36
N ALA A 16 -8.08 2.85 -0.71
CA ALA A 16 -8.47 4.12 -1.32
C ALA A 16 -8.22 5.31 -0.39
N SER A 17 -8.56 5.17 0.88
CA SER A 17 -8.39 6.24 1.88
C SER A 17 -6.92 6.60 2.05
N ILE A 18 -6.06 5.61 2.26
CA ILE A 18 -4.63 5.87 2.50
C ILE A 18 -3.96 6.39 1.23
N SER A 19 -4.28 5.84 0.08
CA SER A 19 -3.74 6.35 -1.20
C SER A 19 -4.11 7.80 -1.43
N TRP A 20 -5.31 8.21 -1.05
CA TRP A 20 -5.73 9.61 -1.18
C TRP A 20 -5.01 10.55 -0.21
N LEU A 21 -4.74 10.08 1.00
CA LEU A 21 -4.20 10.87 2.09
C LEU A 21 -2.68 10.94 2.16
N LEU A 22 -1.96 10.19 1.30
CA LEU A 22 -0.50 10.19 1.24
C LEU A 22 0.01 10.87 -0.03
N GLU A 23 1.01 11.73 0.14
CA GLU A 23 1.58 12.54 -0.93
C GLU A 23 2.11 11.69 -2.10
N TYR A 24 2.86 10.63 -1.79
CA TYR A 24 3.59 9.85 -2.78
C TYR A 24 2.89 8.57 -3.21
N ALA A 25 1.70 8.29 -2.70
CA ALA A 25 0.89 7.20 -3.21
C ALA A 25 0.31 7.56 -4.59
N ASN A 26 0.17 6.55 -5.44
CA ASN A 26 -0.36 6.76 -6.79
C ASN A 26 -1.82 7.26 -6.73
N PRO A 27 -2.18 8.25 -7.57
CA PRO A 27 -3.55 8.74 -7.63
C PRO A 27 -4.54 7.62 -7.98
N LEU A 28 -5.65 7.57 -7.25
CA LEU A 28 -6.71 6.61 -7.46
C LEU A 28 -7.53 6.98 -8.69
N ILE A 29 -7.85 5.99 -9.52
CA ILE A 29 -8.79 6.13 -10.65
C ILE A 29 -10.16 5.62 -10.24
N LYS A 30 -10.24 4.35 -9.82
CA LYS A 30 -11.49 3.72 -9.39
C LYS A 30 -11.25 2.55 -8.45
N VAL A 31 -12.28 2.21 -7.69
CA VAL A 31 -12.31 1.04 -6.80
C VAL A 31 -13.62 0.31 -7.01
N THR A 32 -13.58 -1.01 -7.00
CA THR A 32 -14.78 -1.85 -7.09
C THR A 32 -14.74 -2.98 -6.08
N ILE A 33 -15.93 -3.41 -5.64
CA ILE A 33 -16.12 -4.63 -4.87
C ILE A 33 -16.73 -5.77 -5.72
N VAL A 34 -16.94 -5.51 -7.01
CA VAL A 34 -17.44 -6.53 -7.94
C VAL A 34 -16.32 -7.54 -8.22
N PRO A 35 -16.53 -8.84 -7.98
CA PRO A 35 -15.52 -9.86 -8.23
C PRO A 35 -15.10 -9.90 -9.70
N ARG A 36 -13.78 -10.04 -9.93
CA ARG A 36 -13.21 -10.22 -11.26
C ARG A 36 -12.20 -11.37 -11.23
N GLY A 37 -12.55 -12.49 -11.85
CA GLY A 37 -11.72 -13.67 -11.82
C GLY A 37 -11.51 -14.15 -10.37
N ARG A 38 -10.25 -14.17 -9.92
CA ARG A 38 -9.89 -14.55 -8.54
C ARG A 38 -9.88 -13.39 -7.57
N ALA A 39 -9.94 -12.15 -8.06
CA ALA A 39 -9.98 -10.97 -7.22
C ALA A 39 -11.40 -10.71 -6.71
N LEU A 40 -11.55 -10.53 -5.40
CA LEU A 40 -12.83 -10.24 -4.75
C LEU A 40 -13.21 -8.77 -4.86
N GLY A 41 -12.24 -7.90 -4.96
CA GLY A 41 -12.38 -6.47 -5.23
C GLY A 41 -11.10 -6.00 -5.91
N ALA A 42 -11.08 -4.77 -6.39
CA ALA A 42 -9.90 -4.19 -7.02
C ALA A 42 -9.90 -2.67 -6.99
N ALA A 43 -8.70 -2.11 -6.95
CA ALA A 43 -8.47 -0.68 -7.08
C ALA A 43 -7.53 -0.43 -8.27
N TRP A 44 -7.80 0.61 -9.03
CA TRP A 44 -6.96 1.04 -10.14
C TRP A 44 -6.38 2.41 -9.84
N TYR A 45 -5.07 2.52 -10.04
CA TYR A 45 -4.31 3.72 -9.80
C TYR A 45 -3.71 4.23 -11.11
N LEU A 46 -3.49 5.54 -11.19
CA LEU A 46 -2.74 6.14 -12.27
C LEU A 46 -1.25 6.02 -11.94
N PRO A 47 -0.47 5.17 -12.64
CA PRO A 47 0.96 5.08 -12.38
C PRO A 47 1.64 6.40 -12.72
N GLU A 48 2.42 6.92 -11.80
CA GLU A 48 3.29 8.05 -12.08
C GLU A 48 4.61 7.55 -12.63
N GLU A 49 4.98 8.00 -13.82
CA GLU A 49 6.25 7.66 -14.42
C GLU A 49 7.38 8.31 -13.63
N ARG A 50 8.24 7.47 -13.06
CA ARG A 50 9.43 7.89 -12.31
C ARG A 50 10.62 7.07 -12.75
N GLN A 51 11.74 7.75 -13.04
CA GLN A 51 13.00 7.07 -13.29
C GLN A 51 13.73 6.75 -12.00
N ILE A 52 13.48 7.53 -10.95
CA ILE A 52 14.06 7.36 -9.63
C ILE A 52 12.92 7.42 -8.61
N THR A 53 12.92 6.49 -7.66
CA THR A 53 11.94 6.43 -6.57
C THR A 53 12.67 6.57 -5.24
N THR A 54 12.25 7.51 -4.41
CA THR A 54 12.84 7.73 -3.09
C THR A 54 12.33 6.70 -2.08
N LYS A 55 13.05 6.59 -0.95
CA LYS A 55 12.61 5.74 0.17
C LYS A 55 11.23 6.17 0.67
N GLU A 56 10.98 7.47 0.80
CA GLU A 56 9.72 8.03 1.27
C GLU A 56 8.55 7.65 0.34
N GLN A 57 8.78 7.70 -0.97
CA GLN A 57 7.80 7.29 -1.96
C GLN A 57 7.47 5.79 -1.87
N MET A 58 8.49 4.96 -1.67
CA MET A 58 8.30 3.51 -1.48
C MET A 58 7.55 3.19 -0.19
N LEU A 59 7.83 3.92 0.88
CA LEU A 59 7.15 3.73 2.17
C LEU A 59 5.68 4.17 2.10
N ASP A 60 5.35 5.24 1.41
CA ASP A 60 3.97 5.67 1.19
C ASP A 60 3.19 4.61 0.40
N GLU A 61 3.80 4.07 -0.64
CA GLU A 61 3.19 2.99 -1.43
C GLU A 61 2.96 1.73 -0.59
N MET A 62 3.94 1.36 0.23
CA MET A 62 3.82 0.23 1.15
C MET A 62 2.69 0.44 2.16
N CYS A 63 2.61 1.63 2.75
CA CYS A 63 1.55 2.00 3.68
C CYS A 63 0.16 1.87 3.04
N ALA A 64 -0.01 2.40 1.83
CA ALA A 64 -1.25 2.29 1.08
C ALA A 64 -1.61 0.84 0.75
N THR A 65 -0.62 0.03 0.37
CA THR A 65 -0.82 -1.40 0.09
C THR A 65 -1.27 -2.16 1.34
N LEU A 66 -0.78 -1.79 2.52
CA LEU A 66 -1.20 -2.39 3.80
C LEU A 66 -2.56 -1.88 4.29
N GLY A 67 -3.11 -0.86 3.64
CA GLY A 67 -4.36 -0.19 4.05
C GLY A 67 -5.56 -1.12 4.12
N GLY A 68 -5.65 -2.11 3.26
CA GLY A 68 -6.75 -3.08 3.27
C GLY A 68 -6.75 -3.95 4.53
N ARG A 69 -5.62 -4.57 4.84
CA ARG A 69 -5.45 -5.39 6.06
C ARG A 69 -5.61 -4.54 7.31
N ALA A 70 -5.06 -3.33 7.31
CA ALA A 70 -5.17 -2.40 8.43
C ALA A 70 -6.63 -2.01 8.70
N ALA A 71 -7.41 -1.77 7.65
CA ALA A 71 -8.84 -1.47 7.77
C ALA A 71 -9.63 -2.65 8.33
N GLU A 72 -9.36 -3.87 7.86
CA GLU A 72 -10.00 -5.07 8.40
C GLU A 72 -9.72 -5.22 9.90
N ASP A 73 -8.45 -5.10 10.30
CA ASP A 73 -8.03 -5.21 11.69
C ASP A 73 -8.72 -4.14 12.57
N LEU A 74 -8.67 -2.90 12.12
CA LEU A 74 -9.16 -1.76 12.89
C LEU A 74 -10.69 -1.70 12.98
N PHE A 75 -11.40 -1.94 11.88
CA PHE A 75 -12.86 -1.72 11.80
C PHE A 75 -13.70 -2.99 11.91
N LEU A 76 -13.14 -4.15 11.61
CA LEU A 76 -13.82 -5.45 11.77
C LEU A 76 -13.32 -6.22 12.98
N GLY A 77 -12.12 -5.91 13.48
CA GLY A 77 -11.46 -6.69 14.52
C GLY A 77 -11.11 -8.11 14.07
N ARG A 78 -11.13 -8.36 12.75
CA ARG A 78 -10.84 -9.66 12.15
C ARG A 78 -10.02 -9.46 10.88
N ILE A 79 -8.91 -10.15 10.78
CA ILE A 79 -8.11 -10.20 9.57
C ILE A 79 -8.54 -11.40 8.73
N SER A 80 -8.40 -11.28 7.41
CA SER A 80 -8.83 -12.31 6.47
C SER A 80 -7.72 -12.69 5.49
N THR A 81 -8.00 -13.68 4.65
CA THR A 81 -7.12 -14.10 3.56
C THR A 81 -7.08 -13.10 2.39
N GLY A 82 -7.95 -12.11 2.38
CA GLY A 82 -8.07 -11.14 1.29
C GLY A 82 -6.84 -10.28 1.05
N ALA A 83 -5.94 -10.19 2.04
CA ALA A 83 -4.72 -9.40 1.94
C ALA A 83 -3.49 -10.18 1.42
N MET A 84 -3.65 -11.42 1.00
CA MET A 84 -2.51 -12.27 0.61
C MET A 84 -1.61 -11.62 -0.45
N ASN A 85 -2.19 -11.11 -1.52
CA ASN A 85 -1.44 -10.46 -2.60
C ASN A 85 -0.75 -9.18 -2.13
N ASP A 86 -1.42 -8.40 -1.30
CA ASP A 86 -0.86 -7.18 -0.72
C ASP A 86 0.35 -7.48 0.16
N LEU A 87 0.24 -8.50 1.01
CA LEU A 87 1.32 -8.92 1.89
C LEU A 87 2.51 -9.46 1.12
N GLU A 88 2.28 -10.21 0.05
CA GLU A 88 3.34 -10.70 -0.83
C GLU A 88 4.11 -9.54 -1.47
N ARG A 89 3.39 -8.56 -2.02
CA ARG A 89 4.01 -7.37 -2.63
C ARG A 89 4.83 -6.56 -1.62
N VAL A 90 4.27 -6.31 -0.46
CA VAL A 90 4.93 -5.56 0.62
C VAL A 90 6.18 -6.27 1.12
N THR A 91 6.11 -7.58 1.27
CA THR A 91 7.25 -8.39 1.71
C THR A 91 8.39 -8.33 0.69
N LYS A 92 8.10 -8.53 -0.58
CA LYS A 92 9.10 -8.41 -1.66
C LYS A 92 9.71 -7.02 -1.73
N GLN A 93 8.89 -5.98 -1.61
CA GLN A 93 9.34 -4.60 -1.63
C GLN A 93 10.27 -4.30 -0.45
N ALA A 94 9.92 -4.72 0.75
CA ALA A 94 10.74 -4.51 1.93
C ALA A 94 12.08 -5.23 1.83
N TYR A 95 12.11 -6.48 1.39
CA TYR A 95 13.36 -7.20 1.14
C TYR A 95 14.23 -6.49 0.11
N GLY A 96 13.64 -6.03 -0.98
CA GLY A 96 14.35 -5.27 -2.02
C GLY A 96 14.96 -3.99 -1.48
N MET A 97 14.22 -3.22 -0.70
CA MET A 97 14.69 -1.97 -0.10
C MET A 97 15.87 -2.20 0.84
N ILE A 98 15.82 -3.26 1.64
CA ILE A 98 16.85 -3.55 2.65
C ILE A 98 18.04 -4.29 2.06
N ALA A 99 17.80 -5.36 1.30
CA ALA A 99 18.88 -6.20 0.80
C ALA A 99 19.53 -5.70 -0.49
N TYR A 100 18.80 -4.99 -1.35
CA TYR A 100 19.31 -4.58 -2.67
C TYR A 100 19.55 -3.09 -2.82
N LEU A 101 18.75 -2.26 -2.14
CA LEU A 101 18.79 -0.81 -2.32
C LEU A 101 19.52 -0.06 -1.18
N GLY A 102 19.98 -0.81 -0.16
CA GLY A 102 20.73 -0.20 0.92
C GLY A 102 19.98 0.87 1.70
N MET A 103 18.64 0.76 1.80
CA MET A 103 17.76 1.75 2.42
C MET A 103 17.50 1.51 3.91
N SER A 104 18.30 0.67 4.56
CA SER A 104 18.23 0.43 6.00
C SER A 104 19.37 1.15 6.73
N GLU A 105 19.09 1.75 7.87
CA GLU A 105 20.11 2.38 8.70
C GLU A 105 21.11 1.38 9.28
N LYS A 106 20.69 0.15 9.52
CA LYS A 106 21.55 -0.93 10.05
C LYS A 106 22.37 -1.63 8.97
N LEU A 107 21.93 -1.54 7.70
CA LEU A 107 22.62 -2.11 6.54
C LEU A 107 22.72 -1.05 5.43
N PRO A 108 23.33 0.12 5.72
CA PRO A 108 23.30 1.23 4.77
C PRO A 108 24.24 0.98 3.60
N ASN A 109 23.79 1.39 2.41
CA ASN A 109 24.62 1.45 1.21
C ASN A 109 25.21 0.11 0.78
N LEU A 110 24.57 -1.00 1.14
CA LEU A 110 24.96 -2.34 0.75
C LEU A 110 23.93 -2.92 -0.21
N CYS A 111 24.43 -3.59 -1.22
CA CYS A 111 23.61 -4.31 -2.19
C CYS A 111 23.99 -5.79 -2.16
N TYR A 112 23.15 -6.60 -1.54
CA TYR A 112 23.34 -8.04 -1.48
C TYR A 112 22.67 -8.71 -2.68
N TYR A 113 23.12 -8.33 -3.87
CA TYR A 113 22.59 -8.85 -5.11
C TYR A 113 23.08 -10.27 -5.36
N ASN A 114 22.15 -11.19 -5.62
CA ASN A 114 22.45 -12.54 -6.06
C ASN A 114 21.96 -12.71 -7.49
N ASN A 115 22.89 -12.67 -8.45
CA ASN A 115 22.61 -12.75 -9.88
C ASN A 115 22.46 -14.18 -10.39
N GLU A 116 22.64 -15.19 -9.54
CA GLU A 116 22.61 -16.57 -9.95
C GLU A 116 21.31 -17.23 -9.51
N GLU A 117 20.42 -17.46 -10.47
CA GLU A 117 19.16 -18.18 -10.29
C GLU A 117 19.36 -19.58 -9.66
N TYR A 118 20.58 -20.10 -9.74
CA TYR A 118 20.94 -21.43 -9.26
C TYR A 118 21.97 -21.43 -8.12
N SER A 119 22.30 -20.27 -7.55
CA SER A 119 23.23 -20.21 -6.43
C SER A 119 22.53 -20.58 -5.13
N PHE A 120 23.01 -21.60 -4.46
CA PHE A 120 22.58 -21.99 -3.12
C PHE A 120 23.29 -21.19 -2.02
N ASN A 121 24.26 -20.34 -2.39
CA ASN A 121 25.03 -19.55 -1.46
C ASN A 121 24.54 -18.13 -1.42
N ARG A 122 24.12 -17.69 -0.23
CA ARG A 122 23.79 -16.28 0.03
C ARG A 122 25.06 -15.45 0.05
N PRO A 123 25.07 -14.19 -0.49
CA PRO A 123 26.24 -13.32 -0.49
C PRO A 123 26.52 -12.68 0.88
N TYR A 124 25.96 -13.19 1.95
CA TYR A 124 26.09 -12.66 3.31
C TYR A 124 26.00 -13.75 4.37
N SER A 125 26.47 -13.44 5.57
CA SER A 125 26.49 -14.35 6.71
C SER A 125 25.09 -14.62 7.27
N GLU A 126 24.96 -15.67 8.11
CA GLU A 126 23.74 -15.94 8.87
C GLU A 126 23.35 -14.76 9.77
N LYS A 127 24.33 -14.10 10.37
CA LYS A 127 24.09 -12.93 11.21
C LYS A 127 23.47 -11.78 10.39
N THR A 128 23.95 -11.53 9.19
CA THR A 128 23.36 -10.55 8.28
C THR A 128 21.99 -11.00 7.81
N ALA A 129 21.77 -12.28 7.55
CA ALA A 129 20.44 -12.81 7.21
C ALA A 129 19.41 -12.53 8.31
N GLU A 130 19.76 -12.75 9.58
CA GLU A 130 18.90 -12.43 10.72
C GLU A 130 18.60 -10.92 10.79
N LEU A 131 19.61 -10.09 10.55
CA LEU A 131 19.44 -8.64 10.56
C LEU A 131 18.53 -8.16 9.42
N ILE A 132 18.65 -8.75 8.23
CA ILE A 132 17.74 -8.49 7.10
C ILE A 132 16.31 -8.84 7.50
N ASP A 133 16.07 -10.01 8.06
CA ASP A 133 14.75 -10.44 8.52
C ASP A 133 14.16 -9.48 9.55
N GLU A 134 14.94 -9.05 10.53
CA GLU A 134 14.51 -8.11 11.56
C GLU A 134 14.16 -6.75 10.96
N GLU A 135 14.97 -6.23 10.05
CA GLU A 135 14.74 -4.94 9.41
C GLU A 135 13.52 -4.97 8.49
N VAL A 136 13.27 -6.09 7.79
CA VAL A 136 12.06 -6.27 7.00
C VAL A 136 10.82 -6.25 7.89
N LYS A 137 10.83 -7.01 8.98
CA LYS A 137 9.72 -7.05 9.94
C LYS A 137 9.42 -5.66 10.50
N GLN A 138 10.47 -4.95 10.90
CA GLN A 138 10.33 -3.61 11.47
C GLN A 138 9.73 -2.64 10.45
N MET A 139 10.23 -2.62 9.22
CA MET A 139 9.75 -1.74 8.16
C MET A 139 8.27 -1.99 7.86
N VAL A 140 7.89 -3.24 7.66
CA VAL A 140 6.49 -3.61 7.38
C VAL A 140 5.59 -3.25 8.55
N ASN A 141 6.01 -3.55 9.79
CA ASN A 141 5.24 -3.24 10.98
C ASN A 141 5.05 -1.73 11.17
N GLU A 142 6.07 -0.93 10.95
CA GLU A 142 5.99 0.52 11.03
C GLU A 142 4.98 1.08 10.03
N GLN A 143 4.97 0.59 8.81
CA GLN A 143 4.01 1.04 7.80
C GLN A 143 2.59 0.53 8.09
N TYR A 144 2.46 -0.66 8.65
CA TYR A 144 1.17 -1.19 9.10
C TYR A 144 0.57 -0.34 10.23
N GLU A 145 1.35 -0.02 11.25
CA GLU A 145 0.91 0.85 12.34
C GLU A 145 0.60 2.26 11.84
N ARG A 146 1.38 2.78 10.90
CA ARG A 146 1.11 4.05 10.22
C ARG A 146 -0.22 4.03 9.49
N ALA A 147 -0.50 2.96 8.75
CA ALA A 147 -1.78 2.76 8.05
C ALA A 147 -2.96 2.78 9.03
N LYS A 148 -2.85 2.06 10.13
CA LYS A 148 -3.88 2.03 11.17
C LYS A 148 -4.11 3.41 11.79
N LYS A 149 -3.04 4.16 12.04
CA LYS A 149 -3.14 5.51 12.58
C LYS A 149 -3.87 6.45 11.61
N ILE A 150 -3.50 6.43 10.33
CA ILE A 150 -4.14 7.26 9.30
C ILE A 150 -5.64 6.93 9.22
N LEU A 151 -6.00 5.65 9.19
CA LEU A 151 -7.40 5.22 9.14
C LEU A 151 -8.16 5.60 10.40
N SER A 152 -7.56 5.46 11.58
CA SER A 152 -8.15 5.85 12.84
C SER A 152 -8.45 7.35 12.91
N GLU A 153 -7.53 8.18 12.43
CA GLU A 153 -7.70 9.63 12.37
C GLU A 153 -8.70 10.06 11.30
N ASN A 154 -9.02 9.20 10.34
CA ASN A 154 -9.94 9.48 9.23
C ASN A 154 -11.09 8.46 9.17
N GLN A 155 -11.50 7.95 10.31
CA GLN A 155 -12.48 6.89 10.44
C GLN A 155 -13.81 7.22 9.76
N GLU A 156 -14.33 8.42 9.93
CA GLU A 156 -15.59 8.84 9.34
C GLU A 156 -15.53 8.79 7.81
N GLY A 157 -14.46 9.34 7.21
CA GLY A 157 -14.26 9.32 5.77
C GLY A 157 -14.12 7.89 5.22
N HIS A 158 -13.34 7.05 5.90
CA HIS A 158 -13.22 5.64 5.53
C HIS A 158 -14.57 4.93 5.55
N ASN A 159 -15.36 5.12 6.62
CA ASN A 159 -16.65 4.47 6.76
C ASN A 159 -17.64 4.93 5.67
N ARG A 160 -17.60 6.22 5.30
CA ARG A 160 -18.40 6.76 4.21
C ARG A 160 -18.02 6.13 2.85
N LEU A 161 -16.71 5.95 2.58
CA LEU A 161 -16.25 5.28 1.38
C LEU A 161 -16.70 3.82 1.34
N ALA A 162 -16.55 3.10 2.45
CA ALA A 162 -16.96 1.71 2.55
C ALA A 162 -18.47 1.56 2.28
N GLN A 163 -19.28 2.42 2.88
CA GLN A 163 -20.73 2.41 2.66
C GLN A 163 -21.10 2.74 1.21
N LEU A 164 -20.40 3.70 0.62
CA LEU A 164 -20.62 4.07 -0.79
C LEU A 164 -20.27 2.90 -1.74
N LEU A 165 -19.20 2.14 -1.43
CA LEU A 165 -18.86 0.92 -2.17
C LEU A 165 -19.93 -0.16 -2.04
N ILE A 166 -20.53 -0.32 -0.87
CA ILE A 166 -21.64 -1.26 -0.67
C ILE A 166 -22.85 -0.84 -1.52
N ASP A 167 -23.17 0.45 -1.54
CA ASP A 167 -24.34 0.99 -2.23
C ASP A 167 -24.20 1.02 -3.76
N LYS A 168 -23.02 1.43 -4.24
CA LYS A 168 -22.76 1.65 -5.67
C LYS A 168 -21.91 0.56 -6.33
N GLU A 169 -21.23 -0.26 -5.57
CA GLU A 169 -20.30 -1.31 -6.03
C GLU A 169 -19.01 -0.80 -6.69
N VAL A 170 -19.05 0.38 -7.30
CA VAL A 170 -17.89 1.05 -7.93
C VAL A 170 -17.88 2.50 -7.52
N ILE A 171 -16.72 3.00 -7.13
CA ILE A 171 -16.50 4.43 -6.85
C ILE A 171 -15.30 4.92 -7.66
N PHE A 172 -15.28 6.21 -7.94
CA PHE A 172 -14.25 6.88 -8.72
C PHE A 172 -13.50 7.92 -7.88
N ALA A 173 -12.44 8.49 -8.43
CA ALA A 173 -11.64 9.51 -7.78
C ALA A 173 -12.50 10.69 -7.28
N GLU A 174 -13.52 11.09 -8.03
CA GLU A 174 -14.42 12.19 -7.67
C GLU A 174 -15.20 11.89 -6.38
N ASP A 175 -15.60 10.64 -6.16
CA ASP A 175 -16.30 10.23 -4.94
C ASP A 175 -15.38 10.35 -3.72
N VAL A 176 -14.11 9.97 -3.88
CA VAL A 176 -13.10 10.05 -2.82
C VAL A 176 -12.78 11.51 -2.51
N GLU A 177 -12.62 12.34 -3.54
CA GLU A 177 -12.41 13.78 -3.39
C GLU A 177 -13.57 14.45 -2.65
N HIS A 178 -14.80 14.06 -2.94
CA HIS A 178 -15.98 14.59 -2.26
C HIS A 178 -15.96 14.29 -0.75
N ILE A 179 -15.41 13.17 -0.34
CA ILE A 179 -15.35 12.75 1.06
C ILE A 179 -14.16 13.37 1.79
N PHE A 180 -12.95 13.30 1.20
CA PHE A 180 -11.70 13.74 1.83
C PHE A 180 -11.23 15.12 1.39
N GLY A 181 -11.84 15.71 0.36
CA GLY A 181 -11.37 16.94 -0.25
C GLY A 181 -10.30 16.70 -1.30
N LYS A 182 -9.93 17.77 -2.00
CA LYS A 182 -8.89 17.71 -3.03
C LYS A 182 -7.53 17.41 -2.40
N ARG A 183 -6.76 16.53 -3.05
CA ARG A 183 -5.39 16.28 -2.62
C ARG A 183 -4.57 17.57 -2.74
N PRO A 184 -3.83 17.96 -1.68
CA PRO A 184 -3.09 19.22 -1.66
C PRO A 184 -1.82 19.19 -2.52
N TRP A 185 -1.47 18.03 -3.07
CA TRP A 185 -0.25 17.83 -3.85
C TRP A 185 -0.58 17.79 -5.33
N ALA A 186 0.24 18.46 -6.15
CA ALA A 186 0.13 18.38 -7.60
C ALA A 186 0.55 16.99 -8.08
N SER A 187 -0.18 16.44 -9.06
CA SER A 187 0.28 15.25 -9.76
C SER A 187 1.47 15.59 -10.65
N ARG A 188 2.31 14.61 -10.98
CA ARG A 188 3.46 14.83 -11.86
C ARG A 188 3.03 15.36 -13.23
N SER A 189 1.89 14.94 -13.73
CA SER A 189 1.34 15.48 -14.99
C SER A 189 0.96 16.96 -14.88
N GLU A 190 0.46 17.40 -13.74
CA GLU A 190 0.17 18.81 -13.45
C GLU A 190 1.46 19.62 -13.33
N GLU A 191 2.48 19.08 -12.67
CA GLU A 191 3.81 19.72 -12.56
C GLU A 191 4.46 19.91 -13.93
N ILE A 192 4.41 18.90 -14.80
CA ILE A 192 4.95 18.98 -16.16
C ILE A 192 4.17 20.02 -16.97
N SER A 193 2.87 20.10 -16.82
CA SER A 193 2.03 21.08 -17.52
C SER A 193 2.28 22.51 -17.04
N ALA A 194 2.57 22.72 -15.76
CA ALA A 194 2.87 24.03 -15.19
C ALA A 194 4.24 24.57 -15.60
N ASN A 195 5.19 23.68 -16.00
CA ASN A 195 6.54 24.04 -16.43
C ASN A 195 6.68 24.23 -17.94
N LYS A 196 5.60 24.21 -18.71
CA LYS A 196 5.54 24.53 -20.14
C LYS A 196 5.01 25.94 -20.34
#